data_a125b660478c1155340f36c898887262
#
_entry.id   a125b660478c1155340f36c898887262
#
_cell.length_a   1.000
_cell.length_b   1.000
_cell.length_c   1.000
_cell.angle_alpha   90.00
_cell.angle_beta   90.00
_cell.angle_gamma   90.00
#
_symmetry.space_group_name_H-M   'P 1'
#
loop_
_entity.id
_entity.type
_entity.pdbx_description
1 polymer ?
#
loop_
_entity_poly.entity_id
_entity_poly.type
_entity_poly.pdbx_seq_one_letter_code
_entity_poly.pdbx_strand_id
1 'polypeptide(L)'
;MTSTINSNYEWIDNWAAIVDNESGRNNGRTHGVQITSTGNVIVFCQAEPSILIFNPDGVLLNSWGAYLGAHGLTLVNEDDVDYLWLTDQNSKQVIKTTLDGSVLQSIEQPSHPAYTDGGQYVPTWAAVNEKRLGGNGDIWVADGYGSSLVHRFASDGSYIGAIDGTEGAGRFDCPHGIAIYNRQGRTQLLIADRGNHRIQCYDLDGTFIHSFGSDDLVHPDCFSEHSGLLLVPELFGRVAVFDYDNRLAGYLGRDDEAHNRSGWPNLTRGELKPGKFSSPHGGTFDSEGNVYIVEWIVGGRITKLRRNSSS
;
A
#
# COMPACT_ATOMS: atom_id res chain seq x y z
N MET A 1 -11.27 16.02 -19.07
CA MET A 1 -11.07 16.99 -17.94
C MET A 1 -10.11 16.43 -16.88
N THR A 2 -8.95 15.91 -17.26
CA THR A 2 -8.03 15.18 -16.36
C THR A 2 -6.79 15.99 -15.91
N SER A 3 -6.74 17.31 -16.17
CA SER A 3 -5.52 18.11 -15.90
C SER A 3 -5.55 18.93 -14.60
N THR A 4 -6.66 18.97 -13.87
CA THR A 4 -6.82 19.90 -12.74
C THR A 4 -6.24 19.38 -11.43
N ILE A 5 -6.18 18.06 -11.21
CA ILE A 5 -5.74 17.54 -9.92
C ILE A 5 -4.22 17.71 -9.67
N ASN A 6 -3.39 17.59 -10.71
CA ASN A 6 -1.94 17.83 -10.59
C ASN A 6 -1.60 19.28 -10.20
N SER A 7 -2.41 20.27 -10.64
CA SER A 7 -2.19 21.67 -10.31
C SER A 7 -2.43 22.00 -8.84
N ASN A 8 -3.06 21.12 -8.10
CA ASN A 8 -3.30 21.28 -6.67
C ASN A 8 -2.06 20.97 -5.82
N TYR A 9 -0.99 20.49 -6.45
CA TYR A 9 0.21 20.04 -5.76
C TYR A 9 1.48 20.62 -6.35
N GLU A 10 2.43 20.95 -5.48
CA GLU A 10 3.82 21.18 -5.81
C GLU A 10 4.58 19.85 -5.73
N TRP A 11 5.32 19.52 -6.79
CA TRP A 11 6.11 18.29 -6.86
C TRP A 11 7.48 18.47 -6.22
N ILE A 12 7.78 17.68 -5.18
CA ILE A 12 9.09 17.62 -4.51
C ILE A 12 9.70 16.26 -4.80
N ASP A 13 10.49 16.20 -5.86
CA ASP A 13 11.18 14.97 -6.26
C ASP A 13 12.33 14.65 -5.31
N ASN A 14 12.56 13.36 -5.05
CA ASN A 14 13.59 12.90 -4.12
C ASN A 14 13.49 13.62 -2.76
N TRP A 15 12.27 13.73 -2.23
CA TRP A 15 12.01 14.35 -0.93
C TRP A 15 12.86 13.71 0.18
N ALA A 16 13.05 12.39 0.12
CA ALA A 16 13.98 11.61 0.95
C ALA A 16 14.62 10.51 0.10
N ALA A 17 15.63 9.85 0.64
CA ALA A 17 16.31 8.74 0.00
C ALA A 17 16.48 7.57 0.98
N ILE A 18 16.50 6.35 0.46
CA ILE A 18 16.90 5.18 1.23
C ILE A 18 18.38 5.28 1.63
N VAL A 19 18.80 4.46 2.60
CA VAL A 19 20.21 4.44 3.05
C VAL A 19 21.12 4.05 1.90
N ASP A 20 22.13 4.88 1.62
CA ASP A 20 23.12 4.63 0.60
C ASP A 20 24.18 3.62 1.09
N ASN A 21 23.86 2.35 0.94
CA ASN A 21 24.72 1.23 1.22
C ASN A 21 24.62 0.16 0.11
N GLU A 22 25.34 -0.93 0.23
CA GLU A 22 25.35 -1.99 -0.77
C GLU A 22 23.95 -2.61 -0.96
N SER A 23 23.23 -2.88 0.13
CA SER A 23 21.88 -3.44 0.09
C SER A 23 20.89 -2.52 -0.66
N GLY A 24 20.91 -1.21 -0.35
CA GLY A 24 20.08 -0.21 -1.02
C GLY A 24 20.41 -0.07 -2.50
N ARG A 25 21.70 -0.08 -2.87
CA ARG A 25 22.11 0.02 -4.28
C ARG A 25 21.80 -1.23 -5.10
N ASN A 26 21.84 -2.42 -4.49
CA ASN A 26 21.57 -3.68 -5.19
C ASN A 26 20.07 -3.94 -5.38
N ASN A 27 19.24 -3.50 -4.46
CA ASN A 27 17.78 -3.62 -4.54
C ASN A 27 17.11 -2.31 -4.09
N GLY A 28 16.84 -2.14 -2.80
CA GLY A 28 16.30 -0.92 -2.20
C GLY A 28 14.94 -0.46 -2.72
N ARG A 29 14.20 -1.33 -3.41
CA ARG A 29 12.86 -0.99 -3.91
C ARG A 29 11.95 -0.62 -2.76
N THR A 30 11.26 0.50 -2.88
CA THR A 30 10.32 0.99 -1.87
C THR A 30 8.91 0.52 -2.19
N HIS A 31 8.23 -0.06 -1.19
CA HIS A 31 6.93 -0.69 -1.34
C HIS A 31 5.82 0.02 -0.55
N GLY A 32 6.03 0.25 0.73
CA GLY A 32 5.03 0.84 1.62
C GLY A 32 5.46 2.20 2.15
N VAL A 33 4.49 3.09 2.37
CA VAL A 33 4.68 4.38 3.05
C VAL A 33 3.48 4.68 3.93
N GLN A 34 3.73 5.13 5.17
CA GLN A 34 2.70 5.50 6.14
C GLN A 34 3.12 6.74 6.93
N ILE A 35 2.15 7.43 7.52
CA ILE A 35 2.37 8.61 8.37
C ILE A 35 1.99 8.25 9.80
N THR A 36 2.92 8.45 10.76
CA THR A 36 2.66 8.23 12.18
C THR A 36 1.68 9.26 12.75
N SER A 37 1.12 8.97 13.91
CA SER A 37 0.28 9.92 14.66
C SER A 37 0.99 11.24 14.98
N THR A 38 2.34 11.23 14.98
CA THR A 38 3.18 12.43 15.21
C THR A 38 3.65 13.11 13.94
N GLY A 39 3.20 12.65 12.75
CA GLY A 39 3.52 13.23 11.44
C GLY A 39 4.83 12.75 10.82
N ASN A 40 5.55 11.80 11.42
CA ASN A 40 6.73 11.20 10.80
C ASN A 40 6.32 10.26 9.67
N VAL A 41 7.18 10.16 8.65
CA VAL A 41 6.96 9.34 7.45
C VAL A 41 7.75 8.05 7.57
N ILE A 42 7.05 6.92 7.52
CA ILE A 42 7.67 5.59 7.53
C ILE A 42 7.69 5.04 6.12
N VAL A 43 8.84 4.57 5.68
CA VAL A 43 9.02 3.90 4.38
C VAL A 43 9.51 2.48 4.61
N PHE A 44 8.92 1.51 3.89
CA PHE A 44 9.31 0.11 3.89
C PHE A 44 9.94 -0.25 2.56
N CYS A 45 11.18 -0.75 2.60
CA CYS A 45 11.97 -1.03 1.41
C CYS A 45 12.68 -2.40 1.46
N GLN A 46 12.98 -2.94 0.30
CA GLN A 46 13.72 -4.19 0.11
C GLN A 46 15.22 -3.98 0.23
N ALA A 47 15.66 -3.44 1.36
CA ALA A 47 17.06 -3.25 1.71
C ALA A 47 17.27 -3.46 3.20
N GLU A 48 18.49 -3.45 3.64
CA GLU A 48 18.86 -3.38 5.05
C GLU A 48 19.54 -2.03 5.30
N PRO A 49 18.98 -1.17 6.19
CA PRO A 49 17.74 -1.33 6.96
C PRO A 49 16.48 -1.25 6.07
N SER A 50 15.42 -1.99 6.44
CA SER A 50 14.19 -2.08 5.66
C SER A 50 13.13 -1.04 6.05
N ILE A 51 13.08 -0.65 7.32
CA ILE A 51 12.20 0.42 7.82
C ILE A 51 13.02 1.69 7.98
N LEU A 52 12.54 2.76 7.39
CA LEU A 52 13.13 4.10 7.44
C LEU A 52 12.09 5.06 7.99
N ILE A 53 12.42 5.80 9.04
CA ILE A 53 11.53 6.79 9.67
C ILE A 53 12.13 8.18 9.46
N PHE A 54 11.40 9.02 8.74
CA PHE A 54 11.80 10.39 8.43
C PHE A 54 10.92 11.40 9.18
N ASN A 55 11.46 12.57 9.47
CA ASN A 55 10.62 13.70 9.84
C ASN A 55 9.91 14.30 8.60
N PRO A 56 8.95 15.25 8.77
CA PRO A 56 8.23 15.86 7.65
C PRO A 56 9.11 16.61 6.62
N ASP A 57 10.37 16.93 6.99
CA ASP A 57 11.35 17.60 6.13
C ASP A 57 12.23 16.60 5.34
N GLY A 58 12.03 15.28 5.52
CA GLY A 58 12.79 14.23 4.84
C GLY A 58 14.12 13.86 5.52
N VAL A 59 14.34 14.30 6.76
CA VAL A 59 15.53 13.92 7.54
C VAL A 59 15.30 12.57 8.20
N LEU A 60 16.20 11.62 7.97
CA LEU A 60 16.15 10.28 8.58
C LEU A 60 16.35 10.39 10.10
N LEU A 61 15.36 9.92 10.86
CA LEU A 61 15.37 9.89 12.33
C LEU A 61 15.80 8.55 12.89
N ASN A 62 15.33 7.46 12.28
CA ASN A 62 15.59 6.08 12.71
C ASN A 62 15.51 5.12 11.54
N SER A 63 16.18 3.98 11.66
CA SER A 63 16.09 2.90 10.67
C SER A 63 16.43 1.55 11.31
N TRP A 64 15.75 0.50 10.85
CA TRP A 64 15.94 -0.86 11.39
C TRP A 64 15.38 -1.94 10.43
N GLY A 65 15.63 -3.22 10.77
CA GLY A 65 15.09 -4.39 10.11
C GLY A 65 15.87 -4.85 8.89
N ALA A 66 15.72 -6.14 8.57
CA ALA A 66 16.33 -6.82 7.43
C ALA A 66 15.27 -7.64 6.69
N TYR A 67 14.19 -6.98 6.24
CA TYR A 67 13.08 -7.58 5.51
C TYR A 67 13.30 -7.42 4.01
N LEU A 68 14.12 -8.29 3.43
CA LEU A 68 14.47 -8.21 1.99
C LEU A 68 13.31 -8.57 1.05
N GLY A 69 12.26 -9.16 1.58
CA GLY A 69 10.97 -9.38 0.91
C GLY A 69 9.91 -8.33 1.28
N ALA A 70 10.34 -7.17 1.78
CA ALA A 70 9.44 -6.08 2.18
C ALA A 70 8.36 -5.82 1.13
N HIS A 71 7.09 -5.74 1.56
CA HIS A 71 5.97 -5.52 0.67
C HIS A 71 4.92 -4.57 1.27
N GLY A 72 3.86 -5.06 1.88
CA GLY A 72 2.81 -4.24 2.47
C GLY A 72 3.24 -3.61 3.81
N LEU A 73 2.83 -2.38 4.02
CA LEU A 73 3.01 -1.63 5.26
C LEU A 73 1.69 -1.02 5.66
N THR A 74 1.20 -1.39 6.84
CA THR A 74 0.01 -0.78 7.45
C THR A 74 0.36 -0.25 8.83
N LEU A 75 -0.02 0.99 9.10
CA LEU A 75 0.10 1.58 10.42
C LEU A 75 -1.26 1.50 11.11
N VAL A 76 -1.27 1.07 12.36
CA VAL A 76 -2.43 1.07 13.24
C VAL A 76 -2.12 1.82 14.52
N ASN A 77 -3.11 2.47 15.10
CA ASN A 77 -2.97 3.13 16.38
C ASN A 77 -3.85 2.43 17.42
N GLU A 78 -3.24 1.90 18.47
CA GLU A 78 -3.91 1.23 19.59
C GLU A 78 -3.56 1.96 20.89
N ASP A 79 -4.57 2.46 21.60
CA ASP A 79 -4.42 3.19 22.87
C ASP A 79 -3.37 4.33 22.77
N ASP A 80 -3.46 5.13 21.71
CA ASP A 80 -2.55 6.25 21.39
C ASP A 80 -1.10 5.84 21.08
N VAL A 81 -0.84 4.54 20.82
CA VAL A 81 0.46 4.01 20.40
C VAL A 81 0.38 3.50 18.97
N ASP A 82 1.34 3.93 18.15
CA ASP A 82 1.46 3.47 16.77
C ASP A 82 2.19 2.13 16.68
N TYR A 83 1.64 1.21 15.88
CA TYR A 83 2.21 -0.10 15.54
C TYR A 83 2.24 -0.30 14.04
N LEU A 84 3.17 -1.13 13.58
CA LEU A 84 3.28 -1.49 12.17
C LEU A 84 2.85 -2.95 11.96
N TRP A 85 2.11 -3.17 10.89
CA TRP A 85 1.90 -4.48 10.29
C TRP A 85 2.69 -4.52 8.99
N LEU A 86 3.66 -5.42 8.93
CA LEU A 86 4.59 -5.61 7.81
C LEU A 86 4.27 -6.92 7.11
N THR A 87 4.21 -6.93 5.79
CA THR A 87 4.22 -8.19 5.03
C THR A 87 5.59 -8.39 4.41
N ASP A 88 6.14 -9.57 4.57
CA ASP A 88 7.40 -9.99 3.94
C ASP A 88 7.14 -11.22 3.07
N GLN A 89 7.23 -11.04 1.75
CA GLN A 89 6.95 -12.08 0.77
C GLN A 89 8.00 -13.21 0.76
N ASN A 90 9.24 -12.94 1.24
CA ASN A 90 10.30 -13.94 1.27
C ASN A 90 10.13 -14.88 2.46
N SER A 91 9.86 -14.33 3.66
CA SER A 91 9.55 -15.14 4.85
C SER A 91 8.11 -15.65 4.85
N LYS A 92 7.25 -15.09 3.97
CA LYS A 92 5.81 -15.40 3.88
C LYS A 92 5.06 -15.15 5.17
N GLN A 93 5.42 -14.07 5.87
CA GLN A 93 4.85 -13.70 7.16
C GLN A 93 4.19 -12.32 7.11
N VAL A 94 3.22 -12.15 8.00
CA VAL A 94 2.65 -10.84 8.36
C VAL A 94 3.00 -10.59 9.82
N ILE A 95 3.71 -9.49 10.08
CA ILE A 95 4.39 -9.25 11.35
C ILE A 95 3.91 -7.94 11.96
N LYS A 96 3.44 -7.96 13.21
CA LYS A 96 3.16 -6.75 14.00
C LYS A 96 4.40 -6.35 14.78
N THR A 97 4.79 -5.08 14.67
CA THR A 97 5.93 -4.53 15.41
C THR A 97 5.59 -3.20 16.06
N THR A 98 6.38 -2.82 17.07
CA THR A 98 6.50 -1.44 17.53
C THR A 98 7.25 -0.59 16.49
N LEU A 99 7.28 0.74 16.65
CA LEU A 99 8.04 1.63 15.77
C LEU A 99 9.57 1.47 15.91
N ASP A 100 10.05 0.84 16.96
CA ASP A 100 11.48 0.52 17.17
C ASP A 100 11.87 -0.88 16.70
N GLY A 101 10.91 -1.66 16.15
CA GLY A 101 11.16 -2.96 15.55
C GLY A 101 10.97 -4.17 16.48
N SER A 102 10.48 -3.98 17.69
CA SER A 102 10.15 -5.11 18.57
C SER A 102 8.94 -5.88 18.01
N VAL A 103 9.13 -7.17 17.72
CA VAL A 103 8.06 -8.04 17.18
C VAL A 103 7.08 -8.40 18.30
N LEU A 104 5.80 -8.17 18.06
CA LEU A 104 4.71 -8.44 19.01
C LEU A 104 3.85 -9.63 18.60
N GLN A 105 3.63 -9.82 17.29
CA GLN A 105 2.81 -10.90 16.76
C GLN A 105 3.30 -11.26 15.35
N SER A 106 3.17 -12.54 14.99
CA SER A 106 3.43 -13.02 13.64
C SER A 106 2.28 -13.90 13.16
N ILE A 107 1.83 -13.71 11.93
CA ILE A 107 0.84 -14.54 11.25
C ILE A 107 1.56 -15.24 10.10
N GLU A 108 1.47 -16.56 10.10
CA GLU A 108 2.04 -17.43 9.09
C GLU A 108 0.96 -17.95 8.15
N GLN A 109 1.35 -18.83 7.23
CA GLN A 109 0.42 -19.48 6.31
C GLN A 109 -0.75 -20.14 7.07
N PRO A 110 -2.00 -19.78 6.75
CA PRO A 110 -3.16 -20.40 7.38
C PRO A 110 -3.39 -21.83 6.90
N SER A 111 -4.13 -22.59 7.72
CA SER A 111 -4.63 -23.89 7.29
C SER A 111 -5.81 -23.72 6.33
N HIS A 112 -5.53 -23.77 5.02
CA HIS A 112 -6.54 -23.63 3.96
C HIS A 112 -6.32 -24.69 2.87
N PRO A 113 -7.40 -25.30 2.28
CA PRO A 113 -7.28 -26.35 1.27
C PRO A 113 -6.40 -25.97 0.08
N ALA A 114 -6.42 -24.73 -0.38
CA ALA A 114 -5.59 -24.28 -1.51
C ALA A 114 -4.09 -24.59 -1.31
N TYR A 115 -3.59 -24.61 -0.08
CA TYR A 115 -2.18 -24.86 0.22
C TYR A 115 -1.83 -26.34 0.37
N THR A 116 -2.83 -27.18 0.64
CA THR A 116 -2.65 -28.64 0.65
C THR A 116 -2.65 -29.22 -0.77
N ASP A 117 -3.27 -28.52 -1.72
CA ASP A 117 -3.40 -28.93 -3.12
C ASP A 117 -2.31 -28.33 -4.03
N GLY A 118 -1.19 -27.88 -3.43
CA GLY A 118 -0.02 -27.40 -4.16
C GLY A 118 -0.01 -25.89 -4.42
N GLY A 119 -0.99 -25.13 -3.94
CA GLY A 119 -0.97 -23.67 -3.94
C GLY A 119 0.11 -23.10 -3.01
N GLN A 120 0.43 -21.84 -3.19
CA GLN A 120 1.41 -21.13 -2.36
C GLN A 120 0.72 -20.01 -1.59
N TYR A 121 1.24 -19.73 -0.41
CA TYR A 121 0.94 -18.54 0.37
C TYR A 121 2.10 -17.53 0.22
N VAL A 122 1.79 -16.34 -0.30
CA VAL A 122 2.76 -15.22 -0.43
C VAL A 122 2.01 -13.93 -0.18
N PRO A 123 1.94 -13.46 1.09
CA PRO A 123 1.14 -12.32 1.46
C PRO A 123 1.68 -11.02 0.87
N THR A 124 0.78 -10.17 0.40
CA THR A 124 1.11 -8.87 -0.18
C THR A 124 0.76 -7.72 0.75
N TRP A 125 -0.36 -7.76 1.44
CA TRP A 125 -0.81 -6.67 2.32
C TRP A 125 -1.64 -7.17 3.49
N ALA A 126 -1.69 -6.38 4.56
CA ALA A 126 -2.58 -6.62 5.69
C ALA A 126 -3.38 -5.36 6.03
N ALA A 127 -4.62 -5.54 6.49
CA ALA A 127 -5.48 -4.47 7.02
C ALA A 127 -6.10 -4.91 8.35
N VAL A 128 -6.25 -4.00 9.28
CA VAL A 128 -6.78 -4.28 10.62
C VAL A 128 -8.09 -3.53 10.82
N ASN A 129 -9.09 -4.25 11.31
CA ASN A 129 -10.35 -3.66 11.76
C ASN A 129 -10.17 -3.03 13.15
N GLU A 130 -9.61 -1.83 13.18
CA GLU A 130 -9.12 -1.18 14.39
C GLU A 130 -10.20 -0.94 15.45
N LYS A 131 -9.94 -1.36 16.68
CA LYS A 131 -10.87 -1.20 17.81
C LYS A 131 -11.19 0.25 18.13
N ARG A 132 -10.21 1.17 17.98
CA ARG A 132 -10.42 2.61 18.18
C ARG A 132 -11.42 3.23 17.19
N LEU A 133 -11.64 2.59 16.03
CA LEU A 133 -12.61 2.98 15.02
C LEU A 133 -13.92 2.18 15.13
N GLY A 134 -14.14 1.46 16.24
CA GLY A 134 -15.32 0.64 16.48
C GLY A 134 -15.24 -0.78 15.93
N GLY A 135 -14.06 -1.18 15.45
CA GLY A 135 -13.82 -2.53 14.97
C GLY A 135 -13.57 -3.56 16.07
N ASN A 136 -13.39 -4.81 15.67
CA ASN A 136 -13.17 -5.95 16.57
C ASN A 136 -11.70 -6.39 16.68
N GLY A 137 -10.80 -5.77 15.89
CA GLY A 137 -9.38 -6.10 15.82
C GLY A 137 -9.04 -7.22 14.85
N ASP A 138 -9.98 -7.74 14.06
CA ASP A 138 -9.70 -8.75 13.04
C ASP A 138 -8.69 -8.24 12.02
N ILE A 139 -7.88 -9.17 11.52
CA ILE A 139 -6.81 -8.90 10.58
C ILE A 139 -7.16 -9.55 9.25
N TRP A 140 -7.18 -8.76 8.20
CA TRP A 140 -7.34 -9.23 6.83
C TRP A 140 -5.96 -9.26 6.15
N VAL A 141 -5.68 -10.33 5.39
CA VAL A 141 -4.39 -10.55 4.71
C VAL A 141 -4.65 -10.94 3.26
N ALA A 142 -4.15 -10.15 2.33
CA ALA A 142 -4.17 -10.49 0.91
C ALA A 142 -3.01 -11.43 0.58
N ASP A 143 -3.31 -12.58 -0.03
CA ASP A 143 -2.36 -13.56 -0.56
C ASP A 143 -2.21 -13.36 -2.08
N GLY A 144 -1.82 -12.14 -2.48
CA GLY A 144 -1.85 -11.71 -3.88
C GLY A 144 -0.81 -12.38 -4.77
N TYR A 145 0.34 -12.75 -4.23
CA TYR A 145 1.38 -13.48 -4.98
C TYR A 145 1.35 -15.00 -4.75
N GLY A 146 0.37 -15.45 -3.99
CA GLY A 146 0.13 -16.87 -3.72
C GLY A 146 -1.08 -17.41 -4.48
N SER A 147 -2.12 -17.76 -3.74
CA SER A 147 -3.33 -18.42 -4.29
C SER A 147 -4.47 -17.46 -4.60
N SER A 148 -4.23 -16.16 -4.63
CA SER A 148 -5.23 -15.10 -4.91
C SER A 148 -6.43 -15.17 -3.95
N LEU A 149 -6.15 -15.30 -2.66
CA LEU A 149 -7.13 -15.31 -1.58
C LEU A 149 -6.98 -14.06 -0.71
N VAL A 150 -8.04 -13.69 0.00
CA VAL A 150 -7.97 -12.71 1.08
C VAL A 150 -8.44 -13.38 2.35
N HIS A 151 -7.50 -13.59 3.28
CA HIS A 151 -7.70 -14.32 4.53
C HIS A 151 -8.16 -13.39 5.65
N ARG A 152 -8.97 -13.92 6.57
CA ARG A 152 -9.39 -13.25 7.80
C ARG A 152 -8.87 -14.03 9.00
N PHE A 153 -8.26 -13.30 9.93
CA PHE A 153 -7.79 -13.80 11.21
C PHE A 153 -8.42 -12.98 12.33
N ALA A 154 -8.66 -13.59 13.49
CA ALA A 154 -9.01 -12.86 14.70
C ALA A 154 -7.82 -12.02 15.19
N SER A 155 -8.06 -11.11 16.12
CA SER A 155 -7.04 -10.22 16.69
C SER A 155 -5.88 -10.96 17.38
N ASP A 156 -6.11 -12.21 17.83
CA ASP A 156 -5.10 -13.08 18.43
C ASP A 156 -4.30 -13.89 17.40
N GLY A 157 -4.61 -13.75 16.10
CA GLY A 157 -4.00 -14.45 14.98
C GLY A 157 -4.64 -15.80 14.64
N SER A 158 -5.73 -16.20 15.33
CA SER A 158 -6.44 -17.43 14.97
C SER A 158 -7.16 -17.28 13.63
N TYR A 159 -7.04 -18.30 12.77
CA TYR A 159 -7.62 -18.26 11.43
C TYR A 159 -9.15 -18.39 11.47
N ILE A 160 -9.86 -17.52 10.73
CA ILE A 160 -11.32 -17.51 10.63
C ILE A 160 -11.78 -18.06 9.29
N GLY A 161 -11.20 -17.63 8.17
CA GLY A 161 -11.60 -18.02 6.83
C GLY A 161 -10.97 -17.17 5.73
N ALA A 162 -11.45 -17.31 4.51
CA ALA A 162 -11.01 -16.54 3.36
C ALA A 162 -12.16 -16.28 2.39
N ILE A 163 -11.99 -15.25 1.56
CA ILE A 163 -12.79 -14.97 0.36
C ILE A 163 -11.89 -15.08 -0.87
N ASP A 164 -12.46 -15.47 -2.02
CA ASP A 164 -11.74 -15.63 -3.29
C ASP A 164 -12.29 -14.75 -4.43
N GLY A 165 -13.29 -13.90 -4.12
CA GLY A 165 -13.92 -12.99 -5.06
C GLY A 165 -15.15 -13.56 -5.77
N THR A 166 -15.37 -14.88 -5.73
CA THR A 166 -16.57 -15.51 -6.35
C THR A 166 -17.85 -15.13 -5.63
N GLU A 167 -17.76 -14.64 -4.42
CA GLU A 167 -18.87 -14.06 -3.65
C GLU A 167 -19.40 -12.75 -4.25
N GLY A 168 -18.61 -12.11 -5.13
CA GLY A 168 -18.89 -10.79 -5.66
C GLY A 168 -18.72 -10.62 -7.16
N ALA A 169 -17.78 -9.79 -7.57
CA ALA A 169 -17.56 -9.45 -8.97
C ALA A 169 -16.75 -10.48 -9.76
N GLY A 170 -16.45 -11.63 -9.17
CA GLY A 170 -15.68 -12.74 -9.74
C GLY A 170 -14.32 -12.90 -9.07
N ARG A 171 -13.74 -14.09 -9.26
CA ARG A 171 -12.49 -14.52 -8.65
C ARG A 171 -11.41 -13.45 -8.72
N PHE A 172 -10.66 -13.30 -7.63
CA PHE A 172 -9.52 -12.39 -7.60
C PHE A 172 -8.41 -12.89 -8.55
N ASP A 173 -7.71 -11.90 -9.12
CA ASP A 173 -6.44 -12.08 -9.81
C ASP A 173 -5.42 -11.15 -9.17
N CYS A 174 -4.53 -11.68 -8.36
CA CYS A 174 -3.57 -10.92 -7.58
C CYS A 174 -4.23 -9.82 -6.70
N PRO A 175 -5.02 -10.17 -5.66
CA PRO A 175 -5.51 -9.21 -4.68
C PRO A 175 -4.30 -8.62 -3.93
N HIS A 176 -3.91 -7.39 -4.28
CA HIS A 176 -2.60 -6.86 -3.92
C HIS A 176 -2.60 -6.05 -2.63
N GLY A 177 -3.16 -4.86 -2.66
CA GLY A 177 -3.34 -4.01 -1.48
C GLY A 177 -4.74 -4.13 -0.93
N ILE A 178 -4.86 -4.06 0.39
CA ILE A 178 -6.14 -4.04 1.09
C ILE A 178 -6.17 -2.94 2.15
N ALA A 179 -7.32 -2.35 2.38
CA ALA A 179 -7.52 -1.35 3.41
C ALA A 179 -8.94 -1.36 3.95
N ILE A 180 -9.13 -0.89 5.17
CA ILE A 180 -10.44 -0.73 5.79
C ILE A 180 -10.70 0.76 5.98
N TYR A 181 -11.75 1.28 5.32
CA TYR A 181 -12.15 2.68 5.41
C TYR A 181 -13.66 2.83 5.60
N ASN A 182 -14.06 3.92 6.26
CA ASN A 182 -15.45 4.34 6.29
C ASN A 182 -15.71 5.23 5.06
N ARG A 183 -16.31 4.65 4.04
CA ARG A 183 -16.70 5.36 2.81
C ARG A 183 -18.19 5.19 2.55
N GLN A 184 -18.83 6.24 2.06
CA GLN A 184 -20.27 6.25 1.78
C GLN A 184 -21.12 5.89 3.01
N GLY A 185 -20.66 6.31 4.23
CA GLY A 185 -21.33 6.06 5.49
C GLY A 185 -21.25 4.61 5.99
N ARG A 186 -20.35 3.80 5.44
CA ARG A 186 -20.19 2.37 5.73
C ARG A 186 -18.72 2.01 5.88
N THR A 187 -18.37 1.28 6.93
CA THR A 187 -17.04 0.67 7.05
C THR A 187 -16.95 -0.54 6.11
N GLN A 188 -15.93 -0.56 5.28
CA GLN A 188 -15.76 -1.59 4.25
C GLN A 188 -14.29 -1.93 4.04
N LEU A 189 -14.04 -3.19 3.67
CA LEU A 189 -12.75 -3.69 3.21
C LEU A 189 -12.65 -3.42 1.70
N LEU A 190 -11.65 -2.64 1.28
CA LEU A 190 -11.29 -2.42 -0.11
C LEU A 190 -10.18 -3.39 -0.49
N ILE A 191 -10.31 -4.03 -1.65
CA ILE A 191 -9.34 -4.98 -2.19
C ILE A 191 -8.94 -4.52 -3.59
N ALA A 192 -7.65 -4.22 -3.79
CA ALA A 192 -7.08 -3.96 -5.10
C ALA A 192 -6.97 -5.30 -5.85
N ASP A 193 -7.98 -5.64 -6.63
CA ASP A 193 -8.04 -6.81 -7.49
C ASP A 193 -7.23 -6.53 -8.77
N ARG A 194 -5.90 -6.55 -8.59
CA ARG A 194 -4.89 -5.92 -9.43
C ARG A 194 -4.87 -6.45 -10.85
N GLY A 195 -4.88 -7.78 -11.02
CA GLY A 195 -4.90 -8.43 -12.33
C GLY A 195 -6.23 -8.24 -13.06
N ASN A 196 -7.32 -7.98 -12.35
CA ASN A 196 -8.63 -7.66 -12.89
C ASN A 196 -8.88 -6.15 -13.06
N HIS A 197 -7.89 -5.31 -12.80
CA HIS A 197 -7.93 -3.85 -13.01
C HIS A 197 -9.07 -3.13 -12.30
N ARG A 198 -9.42 -3.56 -11.08
CA ARG A 198 -10.58 -3.05 -10.35
C ARG A 198 -10.35 -3.04 -8.84
N ILE A 199 -11.26 -2.41 -8.13
CA ILE A 199 -11.38 -2.48 -6.67
C ILE A 199 -12.66 -3.23 -6.35
N GLN A 200 -12.59 -4.26 -5.50
CA GLN A 200 -13.74 -4.92 -4.92
C GLN A 200 -13.92 -4.49 -3.46
N CYS A 201 -15.15 -4.21 -3.06
CA CYS A 201 -15.51 -3.77 -1.72
C CYS A 201 -16.39 -4.81 -1.03
N TYR A 202 -16.02 -5.12 0.20
CA TYR A 202 -16.71 -6.10 1.06
C TYR A 202 -17.05 -5.45 2.40
N ASP A 203 -18.07 -5.96 3.07
CA ASP A 203 -18.20 -5.68 4.50
C ASP A 203 -17.18 -6.48 5.32
N LEU A 204 -17.14 -6.21 6.63
CA LEU A 204 -16.14 -6.84 7.50
C LEU A 204 -16.48 -8.29 7.88
N ASP A 205 -17.58 -8.83 7.36
CA ASP A 205 -17.92 -10.25 7.44
C ASP A 205 -17.57 -11.01 6.16
N GLY A 206 -17.07 -10.30 5.12
CA GLY A 206 -16.70 -10.89 3.83
C GLY A 206 -17.85 -10.93 2.83
N THR A 207 -18.97 -10.21 3.08
CA THR A 207 -20.06 -10.09 2.12
C THR A 207 -19.73 -9.01 1.08
N PHE A 208 -19.87 -9.32 -0.19
CA PHE A 208 -19.64 -8.38 -1.28
C PHE A 208 -20.61 -7.19 -1.23
N ILE A 209 -20.11 -5.99 -1.47
CA ILE A 209 -20.90 -4.76 -1.51
C ILE A 209 -21.02 -4.25 -2.95
N HIS A 210 -19.90 -3.92 -3.58
CA HIS A 210 -19.80 -3.43 -4.96
C HIS A 210 -18.35 -3.51 -5.47
N SER A 211 -18.18 -3.21 -6.75
CA SER A 211 -16.85 -3.00 -7.34
C SER A 211 -16.84 -1.71 -8.17
N PHE A 212 -15.65 -1.12 -8.36
CA PHE A 212 -15.47 0.09 -9.16
C PHE A 212 -14.07 0.16 -9.77
N GLY A 213 -13.86 1.12 -10.65
CA GLY A 213 -12.56 1.47 -11.21
C GLY A 213 -12.13 0.66 -12.43
N SER A 214 -12.93 -0.30 -12.92
CA SER A 214 -12.54 -1.16 -14.06
C SER A 214 -12.29 -0.40 -15.37
N ASP A 215 -12.89 0.76 -15.55
CA ASP A 215 -12.66 1.61 -16.73
C ASP A 215 -11.50 2.61 -16.53
N ASP A 216 -11.03 2.75 -15.30
CA ASP A 216 -10.10 3.78 -14.87
C ASP A 216 -8.74 3.23 -14.44
N LEU A 217 -8.69 2.03 -13.88
CA LEU A 217 -7.49 1.41 -13.31
C LEU A 217 -6.81 0.47 -14.29
N VAL A 218 -5.49 0.39 -14.19
CA VAL A 218 -4.67 -0.57 -14.96
C VAL A 218 -3.97 -1.58 -14.06
N HIS A 219 -3.41 -1.13 -12.94
CA HIS A 219 -2.64 -2.02 -12.05
C HIS A 219 -2.61 -1.47 -10.62
N PRO A 220 -3.78 -1.46 -9.92
CA PRO A 220 -3.90 -0.86 -8.59
C PRO A 220 -3.06 -1.62 -7.55
N ASP A 221 -2.32 -0.89 -6.71
CA ASP A 221 -1.40 -1.47 -5.74
C ASP A 221 -1.90 -1.38 -4.30
N CYS A 222 -2.24 -0.20 -3.80
CA CYS A 222 -2.67 0.00 -2.43
C CYS A 222 -3.61 1.21 -2.30
N PHE A 223 -3.93 1.59 -1.05
CA PHE A 223 -4.91 2.64 -0.77
C PHE A 223 -4.44 3.58 0.32
N SER A 224 -4.81 4.86 0.19
CA SER A 224 -4.84 5.82 1.28
C SER A 224 -6.05 6.74 1.13
N GLU A 225 -6.67 7.10 2.24
CA GLU A 225 -7.86 7.95 2.23
C GLU A 225 -7.62 9.21 3.05
N HIS A 226 -8.02 10.36 2.49
CA HIS A 226 -8.01 11.64 3.19
C HIS A 226 -9.13 12.54 2.68
N SER A 227 -9.97 13.04 3.60
CA SER A 227 -11.03 14.02 3.29
C SER A 227 -11.95 13.60 2.12
N GLY A 228 -12.29 12.30 2.05
CA GLY A 228 -13.13 11.72 1.02
C GLY A 228 -12.42 11.39 -0.31
N LEU A 229 -11.15 11.73 -0.45
CA LEU A 229 -10.33 11.32 -1.59
C LEU A 229 -9.67 9.98 -1.30
N LEU A 230 -9.75 9.05 -2.25
CA LEU A 230 -9.06 7.77 -2.21
C LEU A 230 -7.90 7.80 -3.20
N LEU A 231 -6.69 7.65 -2.70
CA LEU A 231 -5.45 7.54 -3.45
C LEU A 231 -5.21 6.08 -3.80
N VAL A 232 -4.93 5.80 -5.07
CA VAL A 232 -4.65 4.45 -5.57
C VAL A 232 -3.41 4.51 -6.46
N PRO A 233 -2.21 4.26 -5.92
CA PRO A 233 -1.02 4.05 -6.75
C PRO A 233 -1.23 2.89 -7.71
N GLU A 234 -0.76 3.06 -8.94
CA GLU A 234 -0.79 2.05 -10.00
C GLU A 234 0.61 1.81 -10.53
N LEU A 235 1.07 0.57 -10.47
CA LEU A 235 2.45 0.18 -10.83
C LEU A 235 2.88 0.69 -12.21
N PHE A 236 1.95 0.92 -13.12
CA PHE A 236 2.23 1.35 -14.48
C PHE A 236 2.21 2.88 -14.64
N GLY A 237 2.89 3.57 -13.72
CA GLY A 237 3.34 4.95 -13.92
C GLY A 237 2.31 6.03 -13.64
N ARG A 238 1.33 5.81 -12.73
CA ARG A 238 0.37 6.83 -12.34
C ARG A 238 -0.23 6.56 -10.96
N VAL A 239 -0.87 7.56 -10.40
CA VAL A 239 -1.64 7.44 -9.17
C VAL A 239 -3.06 7.91 -9.44
N ALA A 240 -4.03 7.01 -9.39
CA ALA A 240 -5.44 7.37 -9.52
C ALA A 240 -5.95 7.99 -8.22
N VAL A 241 -6.82 8.98 -8.34
CA VAL A 241 -7.52 9.60 -7.21
C VAL A 241 -9.01 9.54 -7.47
N PHE A 242 -9.74 8.90 -6.56
CA PHE A 242 -11.19 8.81 -6.61
C PHE A 242 -11.83 9.72 -5.56
N ASP A 243 -13.00 10.27 -5.89
CA ASP A 243 -13.81 11.03 -4.94
C ASP A 243 -14.55 10.10 -3.95
N TYR A 244 -15.32 10.71 -3.03
CA TYR A 244 -16.10 9.98 -2.03
C TYR A 244 -17.13 9.00 -2.64
N ASP A 245 -17.64 9.31 -3.84
CA ASP A 245 -18.60 8.48 -4.57
C ASP A 245 -17.94 7.41 -5.46
N ASN A 246 -16.63 7.19 -5.31
CA ASN A 246 -15.82 6.27 -6.12
C ASN A 246 -15.77 6.62 -7.61
N ARG A 247 -15.91 7.93 -7.96
CA ARG A 247 -15.69 8.40 -9.32
C ARG A 247 -14.26 8.91 -9.47
N LEU A 248 -13.64 8.65 -10.61
CA LEU A 248 -12.30 9.15 -10.88
C LEU A 248 -12.27 10.69 -10.89
N ALA A 249 -11.53 11.27 -9.93
CA ALA A 249 -11.24 12.70 -9.89
C ALA A 249 -10.07 13.09 -10.82
N GLY A 250 -9.14 12.17 -11.05
CA GLY A 250 -8.01 12.36 -11.94
C GLY A 250 -6.81 11.49 -11.60
N TYR A 251 -5.68 11.76 -12.28
CA TYR A 251 -4.42 11.06 -12.04
C TYR A 251 -3.32 12.03 -11.66
N LEU A 252 -2.49 11.64 -10.69
CA LEU A 252 -1.25 12.33 -10.33
C LEU A 252 -0.07 11.70 -11.08
N GLY A 253 0.82 12.52 -11.60
CA GLY A 253 2.11 12.12 -12.16
C GLY A 253 2.03 11.11 -13.33
N ARG A 254 0.93 11.08 -14.07
CA ARG A 254 0.61 10.06 -15.08
C ARG A 254 1.63 9.99 -16.22
N ASP A 255 2.21 8.81 -16.41
CA ASP A 255 3.06 8.42 -17.55
C ASP A 255 2.70 7.00 -18.00
N ASP A 256 1.67 6.86 -18.82
CA ASP A 256 1.15 5.55 -19.24
C ASP A 256 2.17 4.72 -20.03
N GLU A 257 3.22 5.35 -20.56
CA GLU A 257 4.29 4.68 -21.31
C GLU A 257 5.48 4.28 -20.42
N ALA A 258 5.43 4.53 -19.12
CA ALA A 258 6.53 4.24 -18.22
C ALA A 258 6.95 2.76 -18.29
N HIS A 259 5.97 1.86 -18.19
CA HIS A 259 6.18 0.41 -18.16
C HIS A 259 6.65 -0.20 -19.50
N ASN A 260 6.52 0.54 -20.60
CA ASN A 260 6.98 0.13 -21.94
C ASN A 260 8.46 0.47 -22.21
N ARG A 261 9.12 1.23 -21.30
CA ARG A 261 10.52 1.60 -21.46
C ARG A 261 11.45 0.42 -21.22
N SER A 262 12.49 0.32 -22.05
CA SER A 262 13.55 -0.66 -21.83
C SER A 262 14.20 -0.46 -20.46
N GLY A 263 14.35 -1.55 -19.70
CA GLY A 263 14.91 -1.51 -18.35
C GLY A 263 13.87 -1.29 -17.23
N TRP A 264 12.62 -0.94 -17.55
CA TRP A 264 11.58 -0.82 -16.54
C TRP A 264 11.46 -2.14 -15.71
N PRO A 265 11.22 -2.07 -14.42
CA PRO A 265 11.03 -0.88 -13.57
C PRO A 265 12.34 -0.20 -13.12
N ASN A 266 13.48 -0.77 -13.43
CA ASN A 266 14.81 -0.39 -12.91
C ASN A 266 15.44 0.73 -13.77
N LEU A 267 14.67 1.74 -14.10
CA LEU A 267 15.17 2.92 -14.79
C LEU A 267 16.15 3.68 -13.89
N THR A 268 17.24 4.17 -14.49
CA THR A 268 18.15 5.04 -13.78
C THR A 268 17.50 6.38 -13.45
N ARG A 269 18.01 7.08 -12.44
CA ARG A 269 17.46 8.40 -12.04
C ARG A 269 17.43 9.39 -13.20
N GLY A 270 18.39 9.31 -14.13
CA GLY A 270 18.43 10.18 -15.32
C GLY A 270 17.34 9.88 -16.36
N GLU A 271 16.76 8.69 -16.31
CA GLU A 271 15.67 8.28 -17.22
C GLU A 271 14.26 8.58 -16.62
N LEU A 272 14.19 8.88 -15.32
CA LEU A 272 12.96 9.25 -14.66
C LEU A 272 12.55 10.66 -15.09
N LYS A 273 11.31 10.81 -15.54
CA LYS A 273 10.80 12.11 -15.99
C LYS A 273 10.38 12.96 -14.78
N PRO A 274 10.78 14.24 -14.71
CA PRO A 274 10.28 15.17 -13.70
C PRO A 274 8.75 15.27 -13.73
N GLY A 275 8.12 15.29 -12.55
CA GLY A 275 6.65 15.38 -12.44
C GLY A 275 5.89 14.15 -12.93
N LYS A 276 6.58 13.01 -13.13
CA LYS A 276 6.00 11.75 -13.59
C LYS A 276 6.43 10.59 -12.72
N PHE A 277 5.54 9.63 -12.55
CA PHE A 277 5.86 8.35 -11.92
C PHE A 277 6.30 7.33 -12.97
N SER A 278 7.05 6.33 -12.52
CA SER A 278 7.50 5.20 -13.32
C SER A 278 6.85 3.89 -12.85
N SER A 279 6.95 3.59 -11.55
CA SER A 279 6.37 2.40 -10.95
C SER A 279 5.93 2.68 -9.50
N PRO A 280 4.95 3.58 -9.28
CA PRO A 280 4.45 3.87 -7.96
C PRO A 280 3.80 2.63 -7.36
N HIS A 281 4.21 2.28 -6.14
CA HIS A 281 3.74 1.07 -5.46
C HIS A 281 3.03 1.39 -4.14
N GLY A 282 3.57 2.29 -3.34
CA GLY A 282 2.97 2.75 -2.10
C GLY A 282 2.60 4.23 -2.14
N GLY A 283 1.52 4.59 -1.46
CA GLY A 283 1.11 5.99 -1.36
C GLY A 283 0.31 6.27 -0.11
N THR A 284 0.49 7.47 0.46
CA THR A 284 -0.25 7.91 1.64
C THR A 284 -0.47 9.42 1.63
N PHE A 285 -1.54 9.86 2.30
CA PHE A 285 -1.75 11.27 2.67
C PHE A 285 -1.21 11.52 4.07
N ASP A 286 -0.75 12.77 4.32
CA ASP A 286 -0.65 13.28 5.67
C ASP A 286 -1.93 14.05 6.07
N SER A 287 -1.98 14.56 7.31
CA SER A 287 -3.12 15.29 7.86
C SER A 287 -3.43 16.62 7.15
N GLU A 288 -2.46 17.17 6.41
CA GLU A 288 -2.61 18.40 5.63
C GLU A 288 -3.05 18.11 4.20
N GLY A 289 -3.12 16.83 3.81
CA GLY A 289 -3.45 16.38 2.46
C GLY A 289 -2.28 16.45 1.49
N ASN A 290 -1.03 16.55 1.98
CA ASN A 290 0.14 16.27 1.15
C ASN A 290 0.17 14.77 0.82
N VAL A 291 0.72 14.42 -0.34
CA VAL A 291 0.80 13.03 -0.79
C VAL A 291 2.26 12.59 -0.80
N TYR A 292 2.52 11.40 -0.28
CA TYR A 292 3.82 10.74 -0.36
C TYR A 292 3.69 9.47 -1.20
N ILE A 293 4.54 9.33 -2.20
CA ILE A 293 4.56 8.18 -3.10
C ILE A 293 5.94 7.55 -3.07
N VAL A 294 5.95 6.23 -2.97
CA VAL A 294 7.16 5.42 -3.07
C VAL A 294 7.09 4.51 -4.30
N GLU A 295 8.21 4.35 -5.00
CA GLU A 295 8.27 3.65 -6.28
C GLU A 295 9.11 2.38 -6.22
N TRP A 296 8.65 1.35 -6.90
CA TRP A 296 9.28 0.04 -7.02
C TRP A 296 10.40 0.05 -8.06
N ILE A 297 11.46 0.79 -7.78
CA ILE A 297 12.68 0.87 -8.60
C ILE A 297 13.90 0.59 -7.74
N VAL A 298 14.99 0.12 -8.34
CA VAL A 298 16.27 -0.09 -7.63
C VAL A 298 16.77 1.24 -7.07
N GLY A 299 17.14 1.22 -5.78
CA GLY A 299 17.53 2.42 -5.05
C GLY A 299 16.36 3.26 -4.54
N GLY A 300 15.11 2.85 -4.83
CA GLY A 300 13.89 3.52 -4.40
C GLY A 300 13.74 4.95 -4.92
N ARG A 301 12.53 5.46 -4.95
CA ARG A 301 12.25 6.88 -5.14
C ARG A 301 11.13 7.27 -4.20
N ILE A 302 11.34 8.33 -3.44
CA ILE A 302 10.36 8.85 -2.48
C ILE A 302 10.02 10.28 -2.90
N THR A 303 8.78 10.47 -3.33
CA THR A 303 8.27 11.75 -3.83
C THR A 303 7.23 12.31 -2.88
N LYS A 304 7.32 13.60 -2.55
CA LYS A 304 6.27 14.35 -1.85
C LYS A 304 5.56 15.28 -2.83
N LEU A 305 4.26 15.23 -2.84
CA LEU A 305 3.40 16.22 -3.50
C LEU A 305 2.83 17.12 -2.40
N ARG A 306 3.35 18.34 -2.28
CA ARG A 306 2.86 19.32 -1.31
C ARG A 306 1.56 19.92 -1.82
N ARG A 307 0.51 19.86 -1.00
CA ARG A 307 -0.76 20.48 -1.35
C ARG A 307 -0.62 22.00 -1.38
N ASN A 308 -1.04 22.62 -2.46
CA ASN A 308 -1.06 24.08 -2.57
C ASN A 308 -2.10 24.64 -1.59
N SER A 309 -1.73 25.70 -0.85
CA SER A 309 -2.67 26.43 -0.04
C SER A 309 -3.81 26.92 -0.93
N SER A 310 -5.05 26.64 -0.55
CA SER A 310 -6.19 27.23 -1.25
C SER A 310 -6.09 28.75 -1.10
N SER A 311 -5.87 29.44 -2.22
CA SER A 311 -5.88 30.92 -2.29
C SER A 311 -7.30 31.44 -2.07
#